data_df3e840eb888730ba36864fa04540905
#
_entry.id   df3e840eb888730ba36864fa04540905
#
_cell.length_a   1.000
_cell.length_b   1.000
_cell.length_c   1.000
_cell.angle_alpha   90.00
_cell.angle_beta   90.00
_cell.angle_gamma   90.00
#
_symmetry.space_group_name_H-M   'P 1'
#
loop_
_entity.id
_entity.type
_entity.pdbx_description
1 polymer ?
#
loop_
_entity_poly.entity_id
_entity_poly.type
_entity_poly.pdbx_seq_one_letter_code
_entity_poly.pdbx_strand_id
1 'polypeptide(L)'
;MKNRCINIDWLELFVKEPATLNSEYFKRKGYKVECRCYGTPQYREMFTVFIDNFPTYEIRRNPYSIKGNGGIFEKDDCHIRLTNRACYNPYAINDLRTFLLAHNYEIRNVSRIDICLDFNVFDDDQKPELLVKYYMEGIVFKLNQCNISAHGKEKMTGNIWNSLKWGSETSGVTTKLYNKTLELKEKTNKSYIIDQWRDANLDLESDVWRVEFSLKNAVKGFVRLDTGEFIKMSLSTFDSKNKCLFLFHSLCNKYFNFKIKTYSKEGNLLRKSRCKPYNTFKLSKDECAYVAKKLKSSVDCNRTDKILINRLEKIETQEGIDVKVRKMASSLKSYLCYQMNLKDRNWMELEGAEVTRYMTKEQYEDYIKIVEKHQREMRDLYIMTHVVPDEYECPF
;
A
#
# COMPACT_ATOMS: atom_id res chain seq x y z
N MET A 1 -8.18 30.79 -4.88
CA MET A 1 -7.77 29.37 -5.02
C MET A 1 -8.97 28.62 -5.56
N LYS A 2 -8.77 27.61 -6.42
CA LYS A 2 -9.86 26.75 -6.87
C LYS A 2 -10.33 25.87 -5.75
N ASN A 3 -11.59 25.50 -5.76
CA ASN A 3 -12.20 24.65 -4.74
C ASN A 3 -11.56 23.26 -4.76
N ARG A 4 -11.17 22.77 -3.59
CA ARG A 4 -10.48 21.49 -3.40
C ARG A 4 -10.89 20.89 -2.07
N CYS A 5 -10.97 19.56 -2.04
CA CYS A 5 -11.32 18.82 -0.83
C CYS A 5 -10.17 17.87 -0.47
N ILE A 6 -9.44 18.16 0.60
CA ILE A 6 -8.37 17.30 1.13
C ILE A 6 -8.93 16.39 2.22
N ASN A 7 -8.62 15.09 2.14
CA ASN A 7 -9.05 14.10 3.13
C ASN A 7 -8.01 12.99 3.29
N ILE A 8 -8.18 12.21 4.36
CA ILE A 8 -7.54 10.91 4.54
C ILE A 8 -8.54 9.86 4.06
N ASP A 9 -8.15 8.97 3.13
CA ASP A 9 -8.99 7.88 2.61
C ASP A 9 -8.68 6.52 3.26
N TRP A 10 -7.51 6.41 3.90
CA TRP A 10 -7.06 5.23 4.62
C TRP A 10 -6.11 5.62 5.74
N LEU A 11 -6.30 5.06 6.92
CA LEU A 11 -5.35 5.16 8.02
C LEU A 11 -5.27 3.82 8.75
N GLU A 12 -4.05 3.30 8.85
CA GLU A 12 -3.75 2.04 9.52
C GLU A 12 -2.52 2.20 10.39
N LEU A 13 -2.62 1.76 11.63
CA LEU A 13 -1.59 1.79 12.64
C LEU A 13 -1.11 0.38 12.96
N PHE A 14 0.17 0.26 13.21
CA PHE A 14 0.77 -0.86 13.88
C PHE A 14 0.92 -0.50 15.36
N VAL A 15 0.31 -1.27 16.22
CA VAL A 15 0.23 -1.02 17.65
C VAL A 15 0.59 -2.27 18.44
N LYS A 16 0.95 -2.08 19.68
CA LYS A 16 1.03 -3.14 20.69
C LYS A 16 -0.26 -3.10 21.51
N GLU A 17 -0.89 -4.26 21.68
CA GLU A 17 -2.10 -4.38 22.46
C GLU A 17 -1.84 -4.93 23.86
N PRO A 18 -2.58 -4.52 24.90
CA PRO A 18 -2.61 -5.20 26.19
C PRO A 18 -3.16 -6.64 26.02
N ALA A 19 -2.59 -7.58 26.76
CA ALA A 19 -2.94 -9.01 26.65
C ALA A 19 -4.43 -9.34 26.86
N THR A 20 -5.19 -8.44 27.47
CA THR A 20 -6.60 -8.64 27.82
C THR A 20 -7.58 -8.19 26.74
N LEU A 21 -7.15 -7.50 25.69
CA LEU A 21 -8.02 -6.96 24.68
C LEU A 21 -8.42 -8.04 23.66
N ASN A 22 -9.70 -8.28 23.54
CA ASN A 22 -10.32 -9.13 22.51
C ASN A 22 -11.72 -8.62 22.18
N SER A 23 -12.43 -9.25 21.27
CA SER A 23 -13.80 -8.85 20.92
C SER A 23 -14.76 -8.83 22.11
N GLU A 24 -14.64 -9.80 23.03
CA GLU A 24 -15.48 -9.90 24.23
C GLU A 24 -15.19 -8.77 25.24
N TYR A 25 -13.95 -8.31 25.34
CA TYR A 25 -13.62 -7.12 26.13
C TYR A 25 -14.41 -5.91 25.66
N PHE A 26 -14.41 -5.63 24.34
CA PHE A 26 -15.12 -4.49 23.77
C PHE A 26 -16.64 -4.61 23.95
N LYS A 27 -17.21 -5.80 23.78
CA LYS A 27 -18.64 -6.05 24.05
C LYS A 27 -19.00 -5.74 25.51
N ARG A 28 -18.18 -6.20 26.47
CA ARG A 28 -18.38 -5.91 27.91
C ARG A 28 -18.26 -4.43 28.23
N LYS A 29 -17.51 -3.67 27.46
CA LYS A 29 -17.42 -2.20 27.56
C LYS A 29 -18.57 -1.47 26.87
N GLY A 30 -19.55 -2.19 26.32
CA GLY A 30 -20.74 -1.61 25.70
C GLY A 30 -20.60 -1.30 24.21
N TYR A 31 -19.47 -1.67 23.59
CA TYR A 31 -19.32 -1.49 22.14
C TYR A 31 -20.07 -2.57 21.37
N LYS A 32 -20.74 -2.19 20.28
CA LYS A 32 -21.16 -3.14 19.27
C LYS A 32 -19.91 -3.66 18.53
N VAL A 33 -19.76 -4.98 18.43
CA VAL A 33 -18.60 -5.63 17.79
C VAL A 33 -19.08 -6.68 16.81
N GLU A 34 -18.57 -6.62 15.60
CA GLU A 34 -18.78 -7.65 14.58
C GLU A 34 -17.46 -8.40 14.33
N CYS A 35 -17.45 -9.69 14.64
CA CYS A 35 -16.30 -10.57 14.39
C CYS A 35 -16.41 -11.14 12.97
N ARG A 36 -15.30 -11.24 12.26
CA ARG A 36 -15.23 -12.02 11.03
C ARG A 36 -14.95 -13.48 11.36
N CYS A 37 -15.57 -14.38 10.61
CA CYS A 37 -15.38 -15.84 10.76
C CYS A 37 -13.95 -16.28 10.41
N TYR A 38 -13.21 -15.43 9.68
CA TYR A 38 -11.83 -15.71 9.23
C TYR A 38 -10.94 -14.49 9.48
N GLY A 39 -9.68 -14.77 9.72
CA GLY A 39 -8.65 -13.72 9.89
C GLY A 39 -8.18 -13.14 8.54
N THR A 40 -6.96 -12.66 8.54
CA THR A 40 -6.23 -12.19 7.35
C THR A 40 -5.03 -13.11 7.11
N PRO A 41 -4.31 -13.01 5.98
CA PRO A 41 -3.07 -13.77 5.80
C PRO A 41 -2.00 -13.56 6.88
N GLN A 42 -2.11 -12.49 7.68
CA GLN A 42 -1.14 -12.15 8.72
C GLN A 42 -1.68 -12.34 10.14
N TYR A 43 -2.99 -12.29 10.33
CA TYR A 43 -3.64 -12.28 11.64
C TYR A 43 -4.78 -13.31 11.70
N ARG A 44 -4.86 -14.04 12.82
CA ARG A 44 -5.88 -15.07 13.08
C ARG A 44 -7.25 -14.47 13.35
N GLU A 45 -7.29 -13.29 13.96
CA GLU A 45 -8.51 -12.65 14.40
C GLU A 45 -8.68 -11.29 13.74
N MET A 46 -9.91 -10.99 13.36
CA MET A 46 -10.32 -9.70 12.85
C MET A 46 -11.74 -9.38 13.32
N PHE A 47 -11.91 -8.20 13.89
CA PHE A 47 -13.25 -7.70 14.26
C PHE A 47 -13.35 -6.20 14.05
N THR A 48 -14.58 -5.72 13.94
CA THR A 48 -14.90 -4.30 13.77
C THR A 48 -15.62 -3.79 15.01
N VAL A 49 -15.10 -2.70 15.57
CA VAL A 49 -15.73 -1.96 16.67
C VAL A 49 -16.55 -0.82 16.09
N PHE A 50 -17.77 -0.70 16.55
CA PHE A 50 -18.72 0.32 16.13
C PHE A 50 -18.78 1.44 17.16
N ILE A 51 -18.82 2.69 16.71
CA ILE A 51 -19.13 3.88 17.50
C ILE A 51 -20.42 4.47 16.92
N ASP A 52 -21.40 4.76 17.78
CA ASP A 52 -22.71 5.28 17.38
C ASP A 52 -23.35 4.49 16.22
N ASN A 53 -23.29 3.15 16.29
CA ASN A 53 -23.76 2.22 15.28
C ASN A 53 -23.01 2.26 13.92
N PHE A 54 -21.93 3.03 13.80
CA PHE A 54 -21.10 3.04 12.60
C PHE A 54 -19.83 2.23 12.78
N PRO A 55 -19.47 1.38 11.80
CA PRO A 55 -18.20 0.66 11.82
C PRO A 55 -17.05 1.68 11.81
N THR A 56 -16.23 1.68 12.85
CA THR A 56 -15.22 2.73 13.04
C THR A 56 -13.82 2.17 13.04
N TYR A 57 -13.53 1.17 13.87
CA TYR A 57 -12.19 0.58 14.00
C TYR A 57 -12.21 -0.89 13.58
N GLU A 58 -11.40 -1.23 12.60
CA GLU A 58 -11.10 -2.62 12.22
C GLU A 58 -9.82 -3.04 12.93
N ILE A 59 -9.90 -4.04 13.79
CA ILE A 59 -8.80 -4.52 14.61
C ILE A 59 -8.40 -5.91 14.13
N ARG A 60 -7.10 -6.08 13.80
CA ARG A 60 -6.49 -7.34 13.37
C ARG A 60 -5.44 -7.71 14.38
N ARG A 61 -5.57 -8.87 15.01
CA ARG A 61 -4.75 -9.31 16.12
C ARG A 61 -4.38 -10.78 16.05
N ASN A 62 -3.56 -11.24 16.97
CA ASN A 62 -3.09 -12.60 17.06
C ASN A 62 -2.37 -13.04 15.78
N PRO A 63 -1.15 -12.51 15.52
CA PRO A 63 -0.42 -12.80 14.28
C PRO A 63 -0.02 -14.26 14.17
N TYR A 64 -0.01 -14.81 12.93
CA TYR A 64 0.46 -16.17 12.67
C TYR A 64 1.98 -16.31 12.85
N SER A 65 2.74 -15.31 12.41
CA SER A 65 4.20 -15.33 12.33
C SER A 65 4.81 -14.62 13.54
N ILE A 66 5.00 -15.34 14.65
CA ILE A 66 5.48 -14.78 15.93
C ILE A 66 6.99 -14.96 16.06
N LYS A 67 7.69 -13.93 16.60
CA LYS A 67 9.09 -14.01 16.99
C LYS A 67 9.30 -15.15 18.00
N GLY A 68 10.42 -15.84 17.88
CA GLY A 68 10.67 -17.08 18.64
C GLY A 68 10.34 -18.34 17.86
N ASN A 69 9.38 -18.28 16.89
CA ASN A 69 9.06 -19.36 15.97
C ASN A 69 9.48 -19.02 14.52
N GLY A 70 10.51 -18.19 14.36
CA GLY A 70 11.00 -17.74 13.05
C GLY A 70 10.16 -16.63 12.39
N GLY A 71 9.20 -16.05 13.10
CA GLY A 71 8.34 -14.98 12.61
C GLY A 71 8.86 -13.57 12.86
N ILE A 72 8.09 -12.57 12.42
CA ILE A 72 8.45 -11.15 12.45
C ILE A 72 7.66 -10.34 13.47
N PHE A 73 6.51 -10.85 13.96
CA PHE A 73 5.63 -10.17 14.89
C PHE A 73 5.87 -10.59 16.35
N GLU A 74 5.60 -9.70 17.28
CA GLU A 74 5.42 -10.05 18.69
C GLU A 74 4.01 -10.60 18.91
N LYS A 75 3.78 -11.36 19.98
CA LYS A 75 2.47 -11.98 20.26
C LYS A 75 1.35 -10.93 20.42
N ASP A 76 1.71 -9.77 20.93
CA ASP A 76 0.85 -8.63 21.24
C ASP A 76 0.84 -7.55 20.12
N ASP A 77 1.45 -7.85 18.97
CA ASP A 77 1.39 -6.98 17.80
C ASP A 77 0.00 -7.05 17.14
N CYS A 78 -0.53 -5.87 16.83
CA CYS A 78 -1.87 -5.68 16.34
C CYS A 78 -1.89 -4.57 15.28
N HIS A 79 -2.81 -4.65 14.32
CA HIS A 79 -3.11 -3.56 13.40
C HIS A 79 -4.50 -2.99 13.69
N ILE A 80 -4.58 -1.67 13.77
CA ILE A 80 -5.86 -0.95 13.86
C ILE A 80 -6.01 -0.08 12.62
N ARG A 81 -7.09 -0.28 11.89
CA ARG A 81 -7.46 0.50 10.72
C ARG A 81 -8.74 1.28 10.98
N LEU A 82 -8.75 2.57 10.67
CA LEU A 82 -9.99 3.32 10.53
C LEU A 82 -10.76 2.81 9.30
N THR A 83 -12.05 2.61 9.45
CA THR A 83 -12.90 2.35 8.29
C THR A 83 -12.95 3.58 7.39
N ASN A 84 -13.26 3.37 6.12
CA ASN A 84 -13.25 4.48 5.16
C ASN A 84 -14.14 5.64 5.59
N ARG A 85 -15.37 5.37 6.08
CA ARG A 85 -16.27 6.40 6.60
C ARG A 85 -15.68 7.15 7.80
N ALA A 86 -15.04 6.43 8.73
CA ALA A 86 -14.45 7.06 9.92
C ALA A 86 -13.30 8.01 9.55
N CYS A 87 -12.54 7.74 8.48
CA CYS A 87 -11.49 8.64 8.00
C CYS A 87 -12.02 10.02 7.58
N TYR A 88 -13.27 10.10 7.17
CA TYR A 88 -13.91 11.38 6.74
C TYR A 88 -14.51 12.19 7.89
N ASN A 89 -14.48 11.68 9.13
CA ASN A 89 -14.85 12.47 10.30
C ASN A 89 -13.79 13.55 10.56
N PRO A 90 -14.15 14.83 10.73
CA PRO A 90 -13.19 15.90 11.04
C PRO A 90 -12.33 15.64 12.29
N TYR A 91 -12.86 14.87 13.23
CA TYR A 91 -12.19 14.52 14.50
C TYR A 91 -11.54 13.14 14.49
N ALA A 92 -11.50 12.45 13.34
CA ALA A 92 -11.04 11.06 13.21
C ALA A 92 -9.71 10.76 13.93
N ILE A 93 -8.73 11.66 13.83
CA ILE A 93 -7.41 11.47 14.46
C ILE A 93 -7.49 11.62 15.99
N ASN A 94 -8.28 12.58 16.49
CA ASN A 94 -8.45 12.80 17.92
C ASN A 94 -9.26 11.66 18.54
N ASP A 95 -10.34 11.23 17.88
CA ASP A 95 -11.16 10.09 18.31
C ASP A 95 -10.32 8.81 18.36
N LEU A 96 -9.48 8.59 17.35
CA LEU A 96 -8.54 7.47 17.35
C LEU A 96 -7.53 7.54 18.49
N ARG A 97 -6.94 8.71 18.77
CA ARG A 97 -6.05 8.90 19.93
C ARG A 97 -6.76 8.58 21.24
N THR A 98 -7.96 9.12 21.43
CA THR A 98 -8.77 8.87 22.61
C THR A 98 -9.08 7.39 22.78
N PHE A 99 -9.49 6.71 21.70
CA PHE A 99 -9.72 5.27 21.70
C PHE A 99 -8.47 4.47 22.09
N LEU A 100 -7.32 4.79 21.49
CA LEU A 100 -6.05 4.11 21.79
C LEU A 100 -5.63 4.29 23.25
N LEU A 101 -5.75 5.50 23.79
CA LEU A 101 -5.47 5.82 25.19
C LEU A 101 -6.43 5.11 26.14
N ALA A 102 -7.73 5.15 25.87
CA ALA A 102 -8.75 4.52 26.71
C ALA A 102 -8.59 3.00 26.82
N HIS A 103 -7.95 2.39 25.85
CA HIS A 103 -7.72 0.95 25.80
C HIS A 103 -6.25 0.56 25.95
N ASN A 104 -5.36 1.49 26.35
CA ASN A 104 -3.96 1.28 26.59
C ASN A 104 -3.17 0.64 25.41
N TYR A 105 -3.53 1.01 24.19
CA TYR A 105 -2.73 0.65 23.02
C TYR A 105 -1.46 1.50 22.94
N GLU A 106 -0.33 0.85 22.68
CA GLU A 106 0.95 1.53 22.41
C GLU A 106 1.18 1.65 20.90
N ILE A 107 1.26 2.88 20.37
CA ILE A 107 1.50 3.12 18.94
C ILE A 107 2.97 2.81 18.60
N ARG A 108 3.20 1.85 17.71
CA ARG A 108 4.52 1.54 17.14
C ARG A 108 4.85 2.43 15.95
N ASN A 109 3.95 2.46 14.98
CA ASN A 109 4.08 3.31 13.80
C ASN A 109 2.76 3.42 13.02
N VAL A 110 2.74 4.33 12.05
CA VAL A 110 1.71 4.38 10.99
C VAL A 110 2.10 3.37 9.92
N SER A 111 1.31 2.32 9.73
CA SER A 111 1.55 1.27 8.73
C SER A 111 1.21 1.74 7.33
N ARG A 112 0.10 2.47 7.19
CA ARG A 112 -0.36 3.04 5.94
C ARG A 112 -1.23 4.26 6.19
N ILE A 113 -1.03 5.27 5.35
CA ILE A 113 -1.95 6.39 5.21
C ILE A 113 -2.13 6.72 3.74
N ASP A 114 -3.38 6.92 3.31
CA ASP A 114 -3.72 7.42 1.99
C ASP A 114 -4.26 8.84 2.15
N ILE A 115 -3.56 9.81 1.57
CA ILE A 115 -3.97 11.22 1.55
C ILE A 115 -4.50 11.52 0.14
N CYS A 116 -5.70 12.06 0.06
CA CYS A 116 -6.36 12.33 -1.21
C CYS A 116 -6.83 13.77 -1.33
N LEU A 117 -6.74 14.31 -2.53
CA LEU A 117 -7.28 15.61 -2.93
C LEU A 117 -8.30 15.41 -4.04
N ASP A 118 -9.52 15.88 -3.80
CA ASP A 118 -10.61 15.88 -4.77
C ASP A 118 -10.74 17.28 -5.40
N PHE A 119 -10.97 17.34 -6.71
CA PHE A 119 -11.01 18.56 -7.49
C PHE A 119 -11.69 18.34 -8.85
N ASN A 120 -12.18 19.42 -9.48
CA ASN A 120 -12.77 19.36 -10.83
C ASN A 120 -11.74 19.65 -11.92
N VAL A 121 -10.87 20.63 -11.71
CA VAL A 121 -9.87 21.08 -12.69
C VAL A 121 -8.55 21.42 -12.02
N PHE A 122 -7.45 21.32 -12.75
CA PHE A 122 -6.14 21.83 -12.33
C PHE A 122 -6.11 23.37 -12.28
N ASP A 123 -5.03 23.94 -11.76
CA ASP A 123 -4.94 25.38 -11.54
C ASP A 123 -5.03 26.24 -12.81
N ASP A 124 -4.59 25.72 -13.94
CA ASP A 124 -4.69 26.41 -15.24
C ASP A 124 -5.98 26.04 -16.00
N ASP A 125 -7.07 25.71 -15.31
CA ASP A 125 -8.37 25.29 -15.86
C ASP A 125 -8.30 24.03 -16.73
N GLN A 126 -7.17 23.32 -16.71
CA GLN A 126 -7.03 22.09 -17.45
C GLN A 126 -7.80 20.95 -16.80
N LYS A 127 -8.55 20.23 -17.61
CA LYS A 127 -9.29 19.04 -17.15
C LYS A 127 -8.32 17.88 -16.91
N PRO A 128 -8.50 17.09 -15.84
CA PRO A 128 -7.64 15.94 -15.54
C PRO A 128 -7.65 14.88 -16.67
N GLU A 129 -8.74 14.75 -17.41
CA GLU A 129 -8.84 13.86 -18.57
C GLU A 129 -7.78 14.17 -19.63
N LEU A 130 -7.44 15.45 -19.83
CA LEU A 130 -6.40 15.85 -20.78
C LEU A 130 -5.03 15.36 -20.35
N LEU A 131 -4.71 15.44 -19.05
CA LEU A 131 -3.46 14.88 -18.53
C LEU A 131 -3.40 13.37 -18.80
N VAL A 132 -4.50 12.66 -18.49
CA VAL A 132 -4.57 11.21 -18.70
C VAL A 132 -4.39 10.88 -20.18
N LYS A 133 -5.11 11.58 -21.07
CA LYS A 133 -5.01 11.42 -22.53
C LYS A 133 -3.57 11.65 -23.01
N TYR A 134 -2.99 12.81 -22.71
CA TYR A 134 -1.65 13.17 -23.16
C TYR A 134 -0.56 12.26 -22.58
N TYR A 135 -0.79 11.73 -21.37
CA TYR A 135 0.12 10.76 -20.78
C TYR A 135 0.07 9.42 -21.53
N MET A 136 -1.11 8.94 -21.88
CA MET A 136 -1.29 7.69 -22.63
C MET A 136 -0.82 7.81 -24.08
N GLU A 137 -0.96 8.97 -24.71
CA GLU A 137 -0.42 9.30 -26.04
C GLU A 137 1.11 9.54 -26.01
N GLY A 138 1.70 9.58 -24.82
CA GLY A 138 3.13 9.82 -24.66
C GLY A 138 3.58 11.25 -24.97
N ILE A 139 2.66 12.20 -25.02
CA ILE A 139 2.93 13.65 -25.15
C ILE A 139 3.50 14.20 -23.85
N VAL A 140 2.90 13.79 -22.73
CA VAL A 140 3.33 14.15 -21.37
C VAL A 140 4.00 12.93 -20.74
N PHE A 141 5.01 13.17 -19.93
CA PHE A 141 5.69 12.14 -19.16
C PHE A 141 5.92 12.59 -17.72
N LYS A 142 5.98 11.60 -16.82
CA LYS A 142 6.28 11.82 -15.40
C LYS A 142 7.79 11.99 -15.20
N LEU A 143 8.20 12.98 -14.39
CA LEU A 143 9.62 13.27 -14.19
C LEU A 143 10.36 12.08 -13.55
N ASN A 144 9.77 11.46 -12.55
CA ASN A 144 10.29 10.26 -11.88
C ASN A 144 9.69 9.01 -12.51
N GLN A 145 10.53 8.17 -13.11
CA GLN A 145 10.12 6.91 -13.69
C GLN A 145 9.67 5.92 -12.60
N CYS A 146 8.60 5.20 -12.86
CA CYS A 146 8.05 4.16 -11.99
C CYS A 146 7.10 3.27 -12.81
N ASN A 147 6.73 2.12 -12.26
CA ASN A 147 5.72 1.27 -12.86
C ASN A 147 4.41 2.03 -12.97
N ILE A 148 3.68 1.80 -14.07
CA ILE A 148 2.37 2.39 -14.33
C ILE A 148 1.36 1.30 -14.58
N SER A 149 0.13 1.52 -14.12
CA SER A 149 -1.07 0.83 -14.58
C SER A 149 -2.15 1.84 -14.91
N ALA A 150 -2.93 1.55 -15.96
CA ALA A 150 -4.03 2.37 -16.42
C ALA A 150 -5.29 1.54 -16.51
N HIS A 151 -6.44 2.14 -16.17
CA HIS A 151 -7.73 1.50 -16.31
C HIS A 151 -8.66 2.44 -17.08
N GLY A 152 -9.45 1.86 -17.98
CA GLY A 152 -10.36 2.59 -18.84
C GLY A 152 -11.35 1.66 -19.52
N LYS A 153 -12.11 2.22 -20.44
CA LYS A 153 -13.06 1.48 -21.28
C LYS A 153 -12.66 1.64 -22.75
N GLU A 154 -12.67 0.54 -23.48
CA GLU A 154 -12.54 0.54 -24.91
C GLU A 154 -13.84 1.00 -25.55
N LYS A 155 -13.75 1.86 -26.56
CA LYS A 155 -14.85 2.31 -27.40
C LYS A 155 -14.41 2.28 -28.87
N MET A 156 -15.37 2.16 -29.79
CA MET A 156 -15.08 2.21 -31.24
C MET A 156 -14.33 3.50 -31.65
N THR A 157 -14.57 4.61 -30.93
CA THR A 157 -13.93 5.91 -31.17
C THR A 157 -12.57 6.08 -30.43
N GLY A 158 -12.05 5.03 -29.80
CA GLY A 158 -10.82 5.04 -29.04
C GLY A 158 -11.02 4.78 -27.55
N ASN A 159 -9.92 4.54 -26.84
CA ASN A 159 -9.95 4.20 -25.43
C ASN A 159 -10.20 5.44 -24.56
N ILE A 160 -11.10 5.30 -23.57
CA ILE A 160 -11.33 6.30 -22.53
C ILE A 160 -10.67 5.81 -21.25
N TRP A 161 -9.64 6.53 -20.80
CA TRP A 161 -8.92 6.22 -19.59
C TRP A 161 -9.50 6.97 -18.40
N ASN A 162 -9.87 6.23 -17.36
CA ASN A 162 -10.52 6.78 -16.16
C ASN A 162 -9.57 6.85 -14.96
N SER A 163 -8.45 6.13 -15.01
CA SER A 163 -7.46 6.17 -13.93
C SER A 163 -6.04 5.82 -14.38
N LEU A 164 -5.07 6.43 -13.72
CA LEU A 164 -3.65 6.13 -13.79
C LEU A 164 -3.11 5.88 -12.39
N LYS A 165 -2.34 4.82 -12.22
CA LYS A 165 -1.62 4.51 -10.98
C LYS A 165 -0.13 4.42 -11.27
N TRP A 166 0.67 5.11 -10.49
CA TRP A 166 2.13 5.08 -10.54
C TRP A 166 2.71 4.48 -9.26
N GLY A 167 3.65 3.57 -9.42
CA GLY A 167 4.29 2.80 -8.35
C GLY A 167 3.78 1.36 -8.28
N SER A 168 4.67 0.45 -7.86
CA SER A 168 4.33 -0.96 -7.64
C SER A 168 3.65 -1.18 -6.28
N GLU A 169 3.09 -2.37 -6.08
CA GLU A 169 2.52 -2.78 -4.79
C GLU A 169 3.54 -2.71 -3.64
N THR A 170 4.81 -2.93 -3.92
CA THR A 170 5.92 -2.89 -2.95
C THR A 170 6.49 -1.49 -2.75
N SER A 171 6.08 -0.49 -3.55
CA SER A 171 6.56 0.89 -3.40
C SER A 171 6.11 1.49 -2.08
N GLY A 172 7.02 2.18 -1.38
CA GLY A 172 6.67 2.93 -0.15
C GLY A 172 5.70 4.09 -0.41
N VAL A 173 5.70 4.63 -1.64
CA VAL A 173 4.75 5.66 -2.08
C VAL A 173 4.17 5.21 -3.41
N THR A 174 2.85 5.15 -3.51
CA THR A 174 2.11 5.02 -4.77
C THR A 174 1.24 6.24 -4.99
N THR A 175 1.03 6.60 -6.25
CA THR A 175 0.21 7.75 -6.64
C THR A 175 -0.89 7.26 -7.57
N LYS A 176 -2.11 7.73 -7.37
CA LYS A 176 -3.23 7.48 -8.28
C LYS A 176 -3.88 8.79 -8.71
N LEU A 177 -4.29 8.87 -9.96
CA LEU A 177 -5.18 9.90 -10.49
C LEU A 177 -6.37 9.15 -11.09
N TYR A 178 -7.59 9.44 -10.65
CA TYR A 178 -8.77 8.75 -11.16
C TYR A 178 -10.05 9.58 -11.02
N ASN A 179 -11.02 9.29 -11.90
CA ASN A 179 -12.34 9.87 -11.87
C ASN A 179 -13.13 9.30 -10.68
N LYS A 180 -13.25 10.09 -9.62
CA LYS A 180 -13.90 9.66 -8.37
C LYS A 180 -15.42 9.63 -8.52
N THR A 181 -16.00 10.49 -9.35
CA THR A 181 -17.43 10.47 -9.65
C THR A 181 -17.85 9.14 -10.29
N LEU A 182 -17.07 8.66 -11.26
CA LEU A 182 -17.35 7.36 -11.90
C LEU A 182 -17.17 6.21 -10.91
N GLU A 183 -16.10 6.24 -10.08
CA GLU A 183 -15.89 5.20 -9.08
C GLU A 183 -17.05 5.09 -8.09
N LEU A 184 -17.60 6.22 -7.63
CA LEU A 184 -18.74 6.23 -6.72
C LEU A 184 -20.02 5.69 -7.37
N LYS A 185 -20.24 6.00 -8.66
CA LYS A 185 -21.39 5.47 -9.42
C LYS A 185 -21.30 3.96 -9.63
N GLU A 186 -20.10 3.43 -9.86
CA GLU A 186 -19.89 2.02 -10.20
C GLU A 186 -19.83 1.10 -8.95
N LYS A 187 -19.29 1.57 -7.85
CA LYS A 187 -18.98 0.68 -6.71
C LYS A 187 -19.93 0.80 -5.53
N THR A 188 -20.16 1.99 -5.04
CA THR A 188 -20.99 2.20 -3.83
C THR A 188 -21.34 3.67 -3.66
N ASN A 189 -22.57 3.95 -3.31
CA ASN A 189 -22.99 5.31 -2.94
C ASN A 189 -22.42 5.65 -1.54
N LYS A 190 -21.34 6.42 -1.50
CA LYS A 190 -20.71 6.92 -0.28
C LYS A 190 -21.09 8.39 -0.09
N SER A 191 -22.31 8.63 0.39
CA SER A 191 -22.85 9.97 0.57
C SER A 191 -21.94 10.91 1.35
N TYR A 192 -21.25 10.40 2.38
CA TYR A 192 -20.30 11.17 3.20
C TYR A 192 -19.14 11.80 2.39
N ILE A 193 -18.77 11.23 1.23
CA ILE A 193 -17.77 11.83 0.33
C ILE A 193 -18.41 13.01 -0.41
N ILE A 194 -19.63 12.83 -0.90
CA ILE A 194 -20.37 13.88 -1.63
C ILE A 194 -20.66 15.06 -0.71
N ASP A 195 -20.96 14.80 0.57
CA ASP A 195 -21.16 15.85 1.57
C ASP A 195 -19.89 16.68 1.78
N GLN A 196 -18.71 16.03 1.87
CA GLN A 196 -17.42 16.74 1.92
C GLN A 196 -17.14 17.57 0.65
N TRP A 197 -17.62 17.13 -0.52
CA TRP A 197 -17.50 17.89 -1.77
C TRP A 197 -18.37 19.14 -1.75
N ARG A 198 -19.60 19.04 -1.22
CA ARG A 198 -20.51 20.18 -1.03
C ARG A 198 -19.90 21.21 -0.08
N ASP A 199 -19.39 20.76 1.06
CA ASP A 199 -18.72 21.61 2.05
C ASP A 199 -17.49 22.34 1.47
N ALA A 200 -16.80 21.69 0.53
CA ALA A 200 -15.66 22.29 -0.18
C ALA A 200 -16.07 23.08 -1.43
N ASN A 201 -17.36 23.24 -1.71
CA ASN A 201 -17.92 23.93 -2.89
C ASN A 201 -17.38 23.39 -4.23
N LEU A 202 -17.18 22.06 -4.34
CA LEU A 202 -16.86 21.42 -5.62
C LEU A 202 -18.09 21.45 -6.54
N ASP A 203 -17.86 21.57 -7.83
CA ASP A 203 -18.91 21.46 -8.84
C ASP A 203 -19.34 19.99 -8.98
N LEU A 204 -20.57 19.66 -8.59
CA LEU A 204 -21.13 18.31 -8.64
C LEU A 204 -21.77 17.97 -9.99
N GLU A 205 -21.98 18.95 -10.85
CA GLU A 205 -22.45 18.72 -12.23
C GLU A 205 -21.31 18.28 -13.16
N SER A 206 -20.08 18.59 -12.76
CA SER A 206 -18.88 18.15 -13.45
C SER A 206 -18.25 16.95 -12.73
N ASP A 207 -17.46 16.16 -13.46
CA ASP A 207 -16.71 15.07 -12.86
C ASP A 207 -15.70 15.58 -11.82
N VAL A 208 -15.72 14.96 -10.65
CA VAL A 208 -14.72 15.16 -9.60
C VAL A 208 -13.65 14.09 -9.75
N TRP A 209 -12.42 14.53 -9.88
CA TRP A 209 -11.23 13.70 -9.95
C TRP A 209 -10.50 13.68 -8.63
N ARG A 210 -9.75 12.63 -8.41
CA ARG A 210 -8.95 12.44 -7.20
C ARG A 210 -7.49 12.16 -7.53
N VAL A 211 -6.59 12.88 -6.87
CA VAL A 211 -5.20 12.45 -6.70
C VAL A 211 -5.05 11.87 -5.31
N GLU A 212 -4.51 10.66 -5.22
CA GLU A 212 -4.32 9.91 -3.99
C GLU A 212 -2.86 9.46 -3.86
N PHE A 213 -2.25 9.74 -2.71
CA PHE A 213 -0.95 9.23 -2.33
C PHE A 213 -1.10 8.21 -1.22
N SER A 214 -0.71 6.95 -1.49
CA SER A 214 -0.60 5.94 -0.44
C SER A 214 0.83 5.90 0.07
N LEU A 215 1.01 6.19 1.35
CA LEU A 215 2.26 6.07 2.09
C LEU A 215 2.22 4.80 2.93
N LYS A 216 3.13 3.88 2.66
CA LYS A 216 3.23 2.60 3.38
C LYS A 216 4.35 2.64 4.41
N ASN A 217 4.44 1.62 5.25
CA ASN A 217 5.42 1.48 6.34
C ASN A 217 6.89 1.72 5.93
N ALA A 218 7.24 1.56 4.64
CA ALA A 218 8.56 1.90 4.13
C ALA A 218 8.89 3.40 4.23
N VAL A 219 7.86 4.27 4.31
CA VAL A 219 8.03 5.71 4.56
C VAL A 219 8.03 5.92 6.06
N LYS A 220 9.17 6.36 6.62
CA LYS A 220 9.32 6.58 8.07
C LYS A 220 9.02 8.00 8.51
N GLY A 221 8.94 8.91 7.55
CA GLY A 221 8.68 10.32 7.82
C GLY A 221 9.03 11.19 6.64
N PHE A 222 9.22 12.46 6.92
CA PHE A 222 9.52 13.51 5.95
C PHE A 222 10.81 14.22 6.35
N VAL A 223 11.56 14.67 5.36
CA VAL A 223 12.73 15.51 5.56
C VAL A 223 12.44 16.88 5.00
N ARG A 224 12.60 17.90 5.79
CA ARG A 224 12.53 19.29 5.39
C ARG A 224 13.74 19.62 4.52
N LEU A 225 13.52 20.23 3.36
CA LEU A 225 14.59 20.43 2.38
C LEU A 225 15.57 21.54 2.76
N ASP A 226 15.10 22.56 3.47
CA ASP A 226 15.90 23.71 3.89
C ASP A 226 16.76 23.44 5.13
N THR A 227 16.21 22.74 6.13
CA THR A 227 16.89 22.50 7.41
C THR A 227 17.45 21.09 7.54
N GLY A 228 17.03 20.15 6.68
CA GLY A 228 17.36 18.72 6.84
C GLY A 228 16.66 18.05 8.03
N GLU A 229 15.76 18.75 8.72
CA GLU A 229 15.01 18.23 9.85
C GLU A 229 14.18 17.00 9.45
N PHE A 230 14.20 15.96 10.28
CA PHE A 230 13.40 14.78 10.07
C PHE A 230 12.15 14.77 10.95
N ILE A 231 11.00 14.79 10.30
CA ILE A 231 9.69 14.64 10.96
C ILE A 231 9.24 13.18 10.84
N LYS A 232 9.22 12.46 11.98
CA LYS A 232 8.72 11.07 12.03
C LYS A 232 7.24 11.04 11.66
N MET A 233 6.84 10.07 10.84
CA MET A 233 5.45 9.83 10.52
C MET A 233 4.68 9.34 11.75
N SER A 234 3.72 10.14 12.22
CA SER A 234 2.92 9.91 13.42
C SER A 234 1.53 10.52 13.24
N LEU A 235 0.60 10.25 14.14
CA LEU A 235 -0.75 10.84 14.08
C LEU A 235 -0.73 12.37 14.09
N SER A 236 0.22 12.99 14.80
CA SER A 236 0.36 14.46 14.81
C SER A 236 0.77 15.06 13.47
N THR A 237 1.30 14.25 12.57
CA THR A 237 1.66 14.68 11.22
C THR A 237 0.43 14.93 10.33
N PHE A 238 -0.74 14.39 10.70
CA PHE A 238 -1.95 14.37 9.88
C PHE A 238 -3.20 14.88 10.62
N ASP A 239 -3.06 15.46 11.81
CA ASP A 239 -4.16 15.80 12.70
C ASP A 239 -4.97 17.05 12.30
N SER A 240 -4.64 17.66 11.17
CA SER A 240 -5.43 18.74 10.61
C SER A 240 -5.42 18.74 9.08
N LYS A 241 -6.49 19.29 8.48
CA LYS A 241 -6.58 19.43 7.00
C LYS A 241 -5.41 20.24 6.43
N ASN A 242 -4.94 21.27 7.12
CA ASN A 242 -3.80 22.08 6.68
C ASN A 242 -2.49 21.26 6.63
N LYS A 243 -2.23 20.43 7.66
CA LYS A 243 -1.07 19.53 7.64
C LYS A 243 -1.16 18.51 6.52
N CYS A 244 -2.34 17.90 6.31
CA CYS A 244 -2.57 16.99 5.19
C CYS A 244 -2.34 17.67 3.84
N LEU A 245 -2.85 18.90 3.64
CA LEU A 245 -2.67 19.67 2.42
C LEU A 245 -1.20 19.98 2.16
N PHE A 246 -0.50 20.44 3.18
CA PHE A 246 0.93 20.73 3.10
C PHE A 246 1.76 19.49 2.69
N LEU A 247 1.48 18.34 3.31
CA LEU A 247 2.14 17.10 2.94
C LEU A 247 1.75 16.63 1.54
N PHE A 248 0.49 16.78 1.17
CA PHE A 248 0.01 16.48 -0.17
C PHE A 248 0.77 17.28 -1.24
N HIS A 249 0.94 18.60 -1.05
CA HIS A 249 1.69 19.44 -1.95
C HIS A 249 3.17 19.00 -2.04
N SER A 250 3.79 18.69 -0.91
CA SER A 250 5.15 18.16 -0.87
C SER A 250 5.30 16.84 -1.65
N LEU A 251 4.30 15.97 -1.56
CA LEU A 251 4.26 14.73 -2.34
C LEU A 251 4.03 14.99 -3.83
N CYS A 252 3.20 15.99 -4.19
CA CYS A 252 3.00 16.40 -5.59
C CYS A 252 4.31 16.76 -6.26
N ASN A 253 5.13 17.57 -5.62
CA ASN A 253 6.42 18.02 -6.18
C ASN A 253 7.29 16.85 -6.65
N LYS A 254 7.30 15.75 -5.91
CA LYS A 254 8.13 14.58 -6.25
C LYS A 254 7.38 13.50 -7.01
N TYR A 255 6.14 13.21 -6.64
CA TYR A 255 5.43 12.04 -7.11
C TYR A 255 4.30 12.33 -8.09
N PHE A 256 3.96 13.60 -8.34
CA PHE A 256 2.93 14.03 -9.28
C PHE A 256 3.41 15.20 -10.14
N ASN A 257 4.63 15.12 -10.65
CA ASN A 257 5.29 16.15 -11.45
C ASN A 257 5.47 15.65 -12.88
N PHE A 258 4.95 16.41 -13.85
CA PHE A 258 4.89 16.03 -15.25
C PHE A 258 5.56 17.09 -16.14
N LYS A 259 6.03 16.64 -17.30
CA LYS A 259 6.59 17.47 -18.34
C LYS A 259 6.05 17.10 -19.70
N ILE A 260 5.98 18.10 -20.58
CA ILE A 260 5.61 17.94 -21.99
C ILE A 260 6.86 17.61 -22.77
N LYS A 261 6.83 16.57 -23.62
CA LYS A 261 7.92 16.30 -24.55
C LYS A 261 8.14 17.52 -25.44
N THR A 262 9.37 18.00 -25.46
CA THR A 262 9.76 19.18 -26.22
C THR A 262 10.89 18.78 -27.15
N TYR A 263 10.83 19.21 -28.40
CA TYR A 263 11.81 18.88 -29.44
C TYR A 263 12.64 20.11 -29.79
N SER A 264 13.87 19.89 -30.21
CA SER A 264 14.74 20.95 -30.77
C SER A 264 14.23 21.35 -32.17
N LYS A 265 14.83 22.40 -32.71
CA LYS A 265 14.53 22.84 -34.10
C LYS A 265 14.84 21.72 -35.14
N GLU A 266 15.81 20.87 -34.83
CA GLU A 266 16.24 19.72 -35.66
C GLU A 266 15.38 18.47 -35.42
N GLY A 267 14.30 18.55 -34.66
CA GLY A 267 13.40 17.42 -34.38
C GLY A 267 13.87 16.46 -33.29
N ASN A 268 14.98 16.70 -32.60
CA ASN A 268 15.48 15.84 -31.56
C ASN A 268 14.77 16.11 -30.21
N LEU A 269 14.40 15.02 -29.49
CA LEU A 269 13.79 15.13 -28.17
C LEU A 269 14.79 15.77 -27.19
N LEU A 270 14.38 16.84 -26.53
CA LEU A 270 15.20 17.53 -25.53
C LEU A 270 15.38 16.68 -24.26
N ARG A 271 16.49 16.91 -23.55
CA ARG A 271 16.72 16.30 -22.24
C ARG A 271 15.57 16.68 -21.27
N LYS A 272 15.22 15.76 -20.36
CA LYS A 272 14.13 15.93 -19.38
C LYS A 272 14.16 17.29 -18.64
N SER A 273 15.35 17.78 -18.31
CA SER A 273 15.52 19.09 -17.63
C SER A 273 15.03 20.28 -18.47
N ARG A 274 15.17 20.20 -19.80
CA ARG A 274 14.81 21.25 -20.74
C ARG A 274 13.37 21.16 -21.26
N CYS A 275 12.67 20.04 -21.00
CA CYS A 275 11.26 19.89 -21.36
C CYS A 275 10.38 20.85 -20.53
N LYS A 276 9.34 21.38 -21.15
CA LYS A 276 8.40 22.30 -20.47
C LYS A 276 7.62 21.56 -19.38
N PRO A 277 7.36 22.19 -18.21
CA PRO A 277 6.48 21.63 -17.21
C PRO A 277 5.05 21.52 -17.75
N TYR A 278 4.35 20.46 -17.38
CA TYR A 278 2.89 20.36 -17.50
C TYR A 278 2.30 20.78 -16.16
N ASN A 279 1.60 21.91 -16.16
CA ASN A 279 1.08 22.49 -14.93
C ASN A 279 -0.14 21.69 -14.43
N THR A 280 -0.06 21.20 -13.21
CA THR A 280 -1.18 20.57 -12.49
C THR A 280 -1.61 21.49 -11.35
N PHE A 281 -0.92 21.39 -10.21
CA PHE A 281 -1.12 22.27 -9.06
C PHE A 281 0.01 23.30 -9.00
N LYS A 282 -0.34 24.58 -8.84
CA LYS A 282 0.63 25.66 -8.63
C LYS A 282 1.05 25.64 -7.16
N LEU A 283 2.23 25.11 -6.90
CA LEU A 283 2.78 24.93 -5.58
C LEU A 283 3.87 25.98 -5.34
N SER A 284 3.82 26.65 -4.20
CA SER A 284 4.91 27.53 -3.76
C SER A 284 6.13 26.71 -3.34
N LYS A 285 7.31 27.33 -3.27
CA LYS A 285 8.52 26.64 -2.75
C LYS A 285 8.33 26.17 -1.32
N ASP A 286 7.65 26.96 -0.50
CA ASP A 286 7.39 26.63 0.91
C ASP A 286 6.45 25.44 1.05
N GLU A 287 5.44 25.32 0.16
CA GLU A 287 4.53 24.17 0.13
C GLU A 287 5.21 22.87 -0.31
N CYS A 288 6.34 22.96 -0.99
CA CYS A 288 7.12 21.82 -1.48
C CYS A 288 8.35 21.49 -0.63
N ALA A 289 8.44 22.03 0.58
CA ALA A 289 9.64 21.99 1.42
C ALA A 289 10.00 20.59 1.96
N TYR A 290 9.14 19.58 1.82
CA TYR A 290 9.37 18.26 2.39
C TYR A 290 9.51 17.15 1.35
N VAL A 291 10.33 16.15 1.67
CA VAL A 291 10.50 14.92 0.89
C VAL A 291 10.25 13.70 1.77
N ALA A 292 9.40 12.80 1.30
CA ALA A 292 9.16 11.54 2.00
C ALA A 292 10.46 10.72 2.11
N LYS A 293 10.88 10.42 3.35
CA LYS A 293 12.04 9.57 3.64
C LYS A 293 11.60 8.12 3.73
N LYS A 294 12.10 7.32 2.81
CA LYS A 294 11.92 5.86 2.83
C LYS A 294 13.01 5.22 3.67
N LEU A 295 12.70 4.04 4.24
CA LEU A 295 13.75 3.10 4.62
C LEU A 295 14.57 2.82 3.37
N LYS A 296 15.89 2.88 3.49
CA LYS A 296 16.75 2.25 2.49
C LYS A 296 16.41 0.76 2.54
N SER A 297 15.85 0.21 1.46
CA SER A 297 15.76 -1.23 1.34
C SER A 297 17.19 -1.77 1.32
N SER A 298 17.40 -2.96 1.84
CA SER A 298 18.70 -3.65 1.69
C SER A 298 19.10 -3.79 0.21
N VAL A 299 18.16 -3.65 -0.69
CA VAL A 299 18.35 -3.63 -2.15
C VAL A 299 18.77 -2.26 -2.67
N ASP A 300 18.36 -1.15 -2.00
CA ASP A 300 18.78 0.22 -2.35
C ASP A 300 20.18 0.57 -1.81
N CYS A 301 20.64 -0.21 -0.84
CA CYS A 301 22.03 -0.15 -0.42
C CYS A 301 22.88 -0.89 -1.44
N ASN A 302 23.19 -0.30 -2.50
CA ASN A 302 24.29 -0.78 -3.31
C ASN A 302 23.96 -1.50 -4.62
N ARG A 303 23.74 -0.74 -5.59
CA ARG A 303 24.02 -1.10 -7.00
C ARG A 303 25.50 -0.82 -7.36
N THR A 304 26.44 -1.10 -6.50
CA THR A 304 27.85 -1.04 -6.83
C THR A 304 28.42 -2.46 -6.83
N ASP A 305 29.39 -2.69 -7.71
CA ASP A 305 30.05 -3.99 -7.91
C ASP A 305 30.56 -4.66 -6.63
N LYS A 306 30.88 -3.87 -5.60
CA LYS A 306 31.24 -4.36 -4.26
C LYS A 306 30.21 -5.29 -3.61
N ILE A 307 28.95 -5.21 -3.98
CA ILE A 307 27.91 -6.07 -3.42
C ILE A 307 27.72 -7.34 -4.21
N LEU A 308 27.93 -7.28 -5.51
CA LEU A 308 28.06 -8.52 -6.29
C LEU A 308 29.20 -9.36 -5.71
N ILE A 309 30.34 -8.75 -5.40
CA ILE A 309 31.49 -9.43 -4.80
C ILE A 309 31.16 -9.96 -3.40
N ASN A 310 30.62 -9.14 -2.49
CA ASN A 310 30.19 -9.59 -1.17
C ASN A 310 29.02 -10.60 -1.21
N ARG A 311 28.20 -10.60 -2.27
CA ARG A 311 27.19 -11.64 -2.47
C ARG A 311 27.79 -12.93 -3.00
N LEU A 312 28.80 -12.85 -3.85
CA LEU A 312 29.53 -14.01 -4.33
C LEU A 312 30.36 -14.65 -3.20
N GLU A 313 31.08 -13.85 -2.42
CA GLU A 313 31.81 -14.32 -1.25
C GLU A 313 30.90 -14.95 -0.17
N LYS A 314 29.69 -14.39 0.06
CA LYS A 314 28.67 -15.00 0.95
C LYS A 314 28.02 -16.26 0.37
N ILE A 315 28.03 -16.43 -0.95
CA ILE A 315 27.53 -17.65 -1.59
C ILE A 315 28.52 -18.81 -1.43
N GLU A 316 29.81 -18.51 -1.30
CA GLU A 316 30.87 -19.50 -1.07
C GLU A 316 30.92 -19.98 0.38
N THR A 317 30.25 -19.29 1.31
CA THR A 317 30.13 -19.73 2.71
C THR A 317 28.88 -20.59 2.91
N GLN A 318 28.93 -21.55 3.82
CA GLN A 318 27.78 -22.41 4.18
C GLN A 318 26.54 -21.58 4.54
N GLU A 319 26.73 -20.46 5.25
CA GLU A 319 25.67 -19.52 5.60
C GLU A 319 25.02 -18.84 4.37
N GLY A 320 25.80 -18.56 3.32
CA GLY A 320 25.31 -18.03 2.05
C GLY A 320 24.49 -19.06 1.27
N ILE A 321 24.86 -20.33 1.34
CA ILE A 321 24.13 -21.44 0.74
C ILE A 321 22.78 -21.63 1.43
N ASP A 322 22.73 -21.63 2.76
CA ASP A 322 21.49 -21.75 3.55
C ASP A 322 20.52 -20.62 3.27
N VAL A 323 21.01 -19.38 3.14
CA VAL A 323 20.18 -18.22 2.77
C VAL A 323 19.62 -18.36 1.35
N LYS A 324 20.40 -18.90 0.41
CA LYS A 324 19.95 -19.12 -0.98
C LYS A 324 18.90 -20.22 -1.04
N VAL A 325 19.11 -21.32 -0.32
CA VAL A 325 18.14 -22.44 -0.20
C VAL A 325 16.82 -21.93 0.42
N ARG A 326 16.88 -21.15 1.50
CA ARG A 326 15.68 -20.55 2.13
C ARG A 326 14.93 -19.62 1.17
N LYS A 327 15.64 -18.81 0.37
CA LYS A 327 15.01 -17.94 -0.64
C LYS A 327 14.36 -18.72 -1.76
N MET A 328 15.00 -19.78 -2.23
CA MET A 328 14.46 -20.68 -3.24
C MET A 328 13.22 -21.41 -2.69
N ALA A 329 13.28 -21.92 -1.47
CA ALA A 329 12.15 -22.54 -0.79
C ALA A 329 10.97 -21.56 -0.61
N SER A 330 11.25 -20.29 -0.29
CA SER A 330 10.21 -19.24 -0.18
C SER A 330 9.57 -18.90 -1.52
N SER A 331 10.36 -18.85 -2.60
CA SER A 331 9.85 -18.62 -3.96
C SER A 331 9.03 -19.79 -4.45
N LEU A 332 9.49 -21.01 -4.17
CA LEU A 332 8.76 -22.24 -4.47
C LEU A 332 7.46 -22.32 -3.69
N LYS A 333 7.45 -21.95 -2.40
CA LYS A 333 6.22 -21.87 -1.60
C LYS A 333 5.19 -20.95 -2.23
N SER A 334 5.60 -19.78 -2.71
CA SER A 334 4.69 -18.83 -3.38
C SER A 334 4.15 -19.39 -4.70
N TYR A 335 4.97 -20.09 -5.45
CA TYR A 335 4.58 -20.75 -6.69
C TYR A 335 3.66 -21.95 -6.43
N LEU A 336 3.97 -22.76 -5.43
CA LEU A 336 3.12 -23.87 -4.94
C LEU A 336 1.71 -23.41 -4.58
N CYS A 337 1.59 -22.32 -3.81
CA CYS A 337 0.31 -21.73 -3.46
C CYS A 337 -0.49 -21.30 -4.69
N TYR A 338 0.21 -20.77 -5.71
CA TYR A 338 -0.41 -20.37 -6.97
C TYR A 338 -0.90 -21.58 -7.77
N GLN A 339 -0.08 -22.64 -7.89
CA GLN A 339 -0.41 -23.85 -8.66
C GLN A 339 -1.46 -24.75 -7.97
N MET A 340 -1.50 -24.79 -6.65
CA MET A 340 -2.59 -25.49 -5.92
C MET A 340 -3.96 -24.93 -6.28
N ASN A 341 -4.05 -23.62 -6.58
CA ASN A 341 -5.29 -23.00 -7.08
C ASN A 341 -5.59 -23.34 -8.56
N LEU A 342 -4.57 -23.78 -9.33
CA LEU A 342 -4.72 -24.10 -10.76
C LEU A 342 -4.90 -25.58 -11.06
N LYS A 343 -4.90 -26.47 -10.03
CA LYS A 343 -5.08 -27.95 -10.15
C LYS A 343 -4.07 -28.67 -11.07
N ASP A 344 -2.89 -28.11 -11.29
CA ASP A 344 -1.90 -28.69 -12.20
C ASP A 344 -0.83 -29.46 -11.42
N ARG A 345 -0.76 -30.80 -11.60
CA ARG A 345 0.07 -31.70 -10.78
C ARG A 345 1.49 -31.95 -11.34
N ASN A 346 1.75 -31.59 -12.61
CA ASN A 346 3.00 -32.00 -13.28
C ASN A 346 4.18 -31.02 -13.11
N TRP A 347 3.97 -29.89 -12.50
CA TRP A 347 4.99 -28.84 -12.35
C TRP A 347 6.08 -29.17 -11.32
N MET A 348 5.79 -30.00 -10.29
CA MET A 348 6.80 -30.41 -9.29
C MET A 348 7.97 -31.17 -9.90
N GLU A 349 7.74 -31.93 -10.97
CA GLU A 349 8.78 -32.68 -11.66
C GLU A 349 9.65 -31.78 -12.55
N LEU A 350 9.06 -30.76 -13.17
CA LEU A 350 9.76 -29.83 -14.09
C LEU A 350 10.65 -28.82 -13.34
N GLU A 351 10.17 -28.21 -12.28
CA GLU A 351 10.97 -27.26 -11.50
C GLU A 351 11.95 -27.93 -10.54
N GLY A 352 11.63 -29.10 -10.01
CA GLY A 352 12.58 -29.91 -9.28
C GLY A 352 13.85 -30.16 -10.11
N ALA A 353 13.69 -30.44 -11.39
CA ALA A 353 14.81 -30.67 -12.31
C ALA A 353 15.64 -29.40 -12.59
N GLU A 354 15.04 -28.21 -12.64
CA GLU A 354 15.79 -26.94 -12.82
C GLU A 354 16.48 -26.49 -11.54
N VAL A 355 15.82 -26.58 -10.40
CA VAL A 355 16.36 -26.17 -9.10
C VAL A 355 17.51 -27.10 -8.67
N THR A 356 17.41 -28.38 -8.98
CA THR A 356 18.42 -29.38 -8.60
C THR A 356 19.66 -29.38 -9.49
N ARG A 357 19.59 -28.75 -10.66
CA ARG A 357 20.70 -28.72 -11.63
C ARG A 357 22.00 -28.10 -11.09
N TYR A 358 21.91 -27.30 -10.03
CA TYR A 358 23.01 -26.57 -9.40
C TYR A 358 23.22 -26.92 -7.92
N MET A 359 22.57 -27.97 -7.41
CA MET A 359 22.69 -28.40 -6.01
C MET A 359 23.56 -29.63 -5.89
N THR A 360 24.33 -29.71 -4.79
CA THR A 360 24.93 -30.99 -4.37
C THR A 360 23.85 -31.93 -3.86
N LYS A 361 24.14 -33.23 -3.74
CA LYS A 361 23.19 -34.21 -3.22
C LYS A 361 22.67 -33.87 -1.83
N GLU A 362 23.58 -33.42 -0.93
CA GLU A 362 23.22 -32.98 0.43
C GLU A 362 22.33 -31.74 0.44
N GLN A 363 22.62 -30.74 -0.41
CA GLN A 363 21.80 -29.55 -0.57
C GLN A 363 20.41 -29.87 -1.12
N TYR A 364 20.30 -30.90 -1.97
CA TYR A 364 19.03 -31.37 -2.47
C TYR A 364 18.19 -32.06 -1.37
N GLU A 365 18.82 -32.91 -0.56
CA GLU A 365 18.14 -33.57 0.57
C GLU A 365 17.62 -32.56 1.59
N ASP A 366 18.40 -31.52 1.91
CA ASP A 366 17.94 -30.45 2.80
C ASP A 366 16.85 -29.58 2.17
N TYR A 367 16.93 -29.33 0.87
CA TYR A 367 15.89 -28.65 0.11
C TYR A 367 14.55 -29.43 0.19
N ILE A 368 14.57 -30.76 -0.04
CA ILE A 368 13.38 -31.59 0.06
C ILE A 368 12.78 -31.55 1.47
N LYS A 369 13.61 -31.67 2.53
CA LYS A 369 13.12 -31.54 3.92
C LYS A 369 12.42 -30.20 4.19
N ILE A 370 12.96 -29.12 3.64
CA ILE A 370 12.36 -27.77 3.77
C ILE A 370 11.04 -27.70 3.02
N VAL A 371 10.97 -28.23 1.80
CA VAL A 371 9.74 -28.29 0.99
C VAL A 371 8.67 -29.10 1.69
N GLU A 372 8.98 -30.30 2.17
CA GLU A 372 8.05 -31.15 2.90
C GLU A 372 7.55 -30.52 4.20
N LYS A 373 8.44 -29.83 4.93
CA LYS A 373 8.06 -29.08 6.12
C LYS A 373 7.05 -27.98 5.77
N HIS A 374 7.32 -27.20 4.71
CA HIS A 374 6.41 -26.15 4.27
C HIS A 374 5.09 -26.68 3.73
N GLN A 375 5.10 -27.84 3.06
CA GLN A 375 3.88 -28.49 2.62
C GLN A 375 3.01 -28.92 3.81
N ARG A 376 3.61 -29.45 4.89
CA ARG A 376 2.90 -29.75 6.13
C ARG A 376 2.32 -28.50 6.79
N GLU A 377 3.14 -27.44 6.95
CA GLU A 377 2.69 -26.18 7.51
C GLU A 377 1.53 -25.55 6.70
N MET A 378 1.58 -25.64 5.37
CA MET A 378 0.52 -25.15 4.49
C MET A 378 -0.74 -26.01 4.57
N ARG A 379 -0.62 -27.33 4.69
CA ARG A 379 -1.75 -28.25 4.90
C ARG A 379 -2.42 -27.97 6.25
N ASP A 380 -1.63 -27.81 7.30
CA ASP A 380 -2.12 -27.49 8.64
C ASP A 380 -2.82 -26.13 8.66
N LEU A 381 -2.26 -25.13 7.94
CA LEU A 381 -2.86 -23.82 7.78
C LEU A 381 -4.18 -23.89 7.00
N TYR A 382 -4.23 -24.68 5.94
CA TYR A 382 -5.45 -24.91 5.15
C TYR A 382 -6.54 -25.56 5.99
N ILE A 383 -6.20 -26.61 6.75
CA ILE A 383 -7.13 -27.30 7.68
C ILE A 383 -7.62 -26.31 8.75
N MET A 384 -6.73 -25.48 9.33
CA MET A 384 -7.11 -24.52 10.36
C MET A 384 -7.96 -23.35 9.83
N THR A 385 -7.81 -22.97 8.56
CA THR A 385 -8.54 -21.84 7.96
C THR A 385 -9.84 -22.25 7.28
N HIS A 386 -9.98 -23.54 6.93
CA HIS A 386 -11.18 -24.16 6.37
C HIS A 386 -11.68 -25.21 7.34
N VAL A 387 -12.28 -24.79 8.45
CA VAL A 387 -13.10 -25.69 9.28
C VAL A 387 -14.29 -26.11 8.39
N VAL A 388 -14.14 -27.24 7.74
CA VAL A 388 -15.25 -27.90 7.05
C VAL A 388 -16.15 -28.45 8.15
N PRO A 389 -17.45 -28.13 8.20
CA PRO A 389 -18.39 -28.88 9.01
C PRO A 389 -18.29 -30.37 8.62
N ASP A 390 -18.46 -31.25 9.58
CA ASP A 390 -18.22 -32.71 9.53
C ASP A 390 -18.93 -33.55 8.42
N GLU A 391 -19.40 -32.95 7.33
CA GLU A 391 -20.19 -33.63 6.30
C GLU A 391 -19.60 -33.56 4.87
N TYR A 392 -18.35 -33.06 4.68
CA TYR A 392 -17.74 -33.11 3.35
C TYR A 392 -16.46 -33.94 3.36
N GLU A 393 -16.50 -35.06 2.67
CA GLU A 393 -15.32 -35.87 2.33
C GLU A 393 -14.29 -35.01 1.61
N CYS A 394 -13.07 -35.03 2.09
CA CYS A 394 -11.93 -34.33 1.52
C CYS A 394 -11.66 -34.87 0.10
N PRO A 395 -11.66 -34.04 -0.95
CA PRO A 395 -11.42 -34.51 -2.31
C PRO A 395 -9.92 -34.64 -2.61
N PHE A 396 -9.18 -35.39 -1.75
CA PHE A 396 -7.77 -35.71 -2.04
C PHE A 396 -7.54 -37.22 -1.82
#